data_a04685f6ff91e375aa218d1b54421135
#
_entry.id   a04685f6ff91e375aa218d1b54421135
#
_cell.length_a   1.000
_cell.length_b   1.000
_cell.length_c   1.000
_cell.angle_alpha   90.00
_cell.angle_beta   90.00
_cell.angle_gamma   90.00
#
_symmetry.space_group_name_H-M   'P 1'
#
loop_
_entity.id
_entity.type
_entity.pdbx_description
1 polymer ?
#
loop_
_entity_poly.entity_id
_entity_poly.type
_entity_poly.pdbx_seq_one_letter_code
_entity_poly.pdbx_strand_id
1 'polypeptide(L)'
;VAVAARWFQDNFKGDVFYAVKANPSPWVIETLAKNGVASFDVASVPEIELVAQYAPGSRMAFMHPVKSRAAIAKAYFDHGVTTFALDTHEELQKILEATGGAKDLTLMVRLSVSAEGASYSLSGKFGVEAHEAAALLLATRRATQGKMGVSFHVGSQCMRPTAFQAAMAQASRAIVRAGVMVDVVDVGGGFPSVYPGMVPPDMADYLDSIDRGFADMMVHEDTELWCEPGRALVAEASSILTKVELKKGDALYLNDGSYGSLFDAAHVKWPFPVKLMRKDGDQAVDVEGPLRPFRFYGPTCDSIDHMPGPFWLPEDVREGDYIEIGMLGAYGVAMNTRFNGFGDAETVAVEDAPMASMFGLAGRTIRLPREQQQEDERKVVRLSRPKGRAGKSRRRR
;
A
#
# COMPACT_ATOMS: atom_id res chain seq x y z
N VAL A 1 6.61 -9.57 8.99
CA VAL A 1 5.77 -8.65 9.78
C VAL A 1 6.53 -8.10 10.97
N ALA A 2 6.99 -8.94 11.92
CA ALA A 2 7.61 -8.48 13.17
C ALA A 2 8.85 -7.59 12.97
N VAL A 3 9.73 -7.93 12.03
CA VAL A 3 10.93 -7.14 11.73
C VAL A 3 10.56 -5.77 11.16
N ALA A 4 9.65 -5.73 10.19
CA ALA A 4 9.17 -4.49 9.59
C ALA A 4 8.48 -3.59 10.63
N ALA A 5 7.63 -4.18 11.51
CA ALA A 5 6.98 -3.46 12.59
C ALA A 5 7.98 -2.78 13.52
N ARG A 6 8.95 -3.54 14.05
CA ARG A 6 10.01 -3.00 14.92
C ARG A 6 10.82 -1.93 14.20
N TRP A 7 11.18 -2.17 12.93
CA TRP A 7 11.94 -1.19 12.16
C TRP A 7 11.21 0.16 12.07
N PHE A 8 9.90 0.17 11.78
CA PHE A 8 9.12 1.40 11.77
C PHE A 8 9.02 2.05 13.15
N GLN A 9 8.80 1.25 14.21
CA GLN A 9 8.73 1.77 15.59
C GLN A 9 10.06 2.41 16.03
N ASP A 10 11.20 1.84 15.62
CA ASP A 10 12.53 2.32 16.02
C ASP A 10 12.98 3.54 15.21
N ASN A 11 12.47 3.75 13.99
CA ASN A 11 13.02 4.75 13.08
C ASN A 11 12.04 5.89 12.73
N PHE A 12 10.73 5.69 12.77
CA PHE A 12 9.76 6.75 12.49
C PHE A 12 9.55 7.63 13.73
N LYS A 13 9.69 8.96 13.57
CA LYS A 13 9.61 9.92 14.69
C LYS A 13 8.16 10.37 14.97
N GLY A 14 7.27 9.42 15.10
CA GLY A 14 5.85 9.69 15.32
C GLY A 14 5.06 8.40 15.51
N ASP A 15 3.75 8.48 15.34
CA ASP A 15 2.86 7.32 15.52
C ASP A 15 2.68 6.54 14.21
N VAL A 16 2.84 5.23 14.30
CA VAL A 16 2.67 4.31 13.17
C VAL A 16 1.30 3.64 13.28
N PHE A 17 0.42 3.93 12.31
CA PHE A 17 -0.89 3.30 12.17
C PHE A 17 -0.82 2.21 11.10
N TYR A 18 -1.04 0.97 11.46
CA TYR A 18 -1.13 -0.09 10.45
C TYR A 18 -2.41 0.04 9.64
N ALA A 19 -2.29 0.14 8.31
CA ALA A 19 -3.44 0.14 7.41
C ALA A 19 -4.01 -1.27 7.24
N VAL A 20 -5.07 -1.60 8.00
CA VAL A 20 -5.66 -2.95 8.12
C VAL A 20 -6.08 -3.53 6.78
N LYS A 21 -6.56 -2.68 5.87
CA LYS A 21 -6.94 -3.06 4.48
C LYS A 21 -5.85 -3.80 3.71
N ALA A 22 -4.58 -3.63 4.08
CA ALA A 22 -3.48 -4.31 3.39
C ALA A 22 -3.49 -5.82 3.65
N ASN A 23 -3.76 -6.23 4.89
CA ASN A 23 -3.96 -7.62 5.27
C ASN A 23 -4.73 -7.71 6.59
N PRO A 24 -6.03 -8.03 6.56
CA PRO A 24 -6.88 -8.11 7.76
C PRO A 24 -6.78 -9.46 8.48
N SER A 25 -5.78 -10.28 8.21
CA SER A 25 -5.65 -11.58 8.87
C SER A 25 -5.41 -11.42 10.37
N PRO A 26 -6.11 -12.18 11.24
CA PRO A 26 -5.95 -12.14 12.69
C PRO A 26 -4.49 -12.23 13.15
N TRP A 27 -3.73 -13.19 12.60
CA TRP A 27 -2.33 -13.39 12.96
C TRP A 27 -1.44 -12.20 12.62
N VAL A 28 -1.78 -11.42 11.57
CA VAL A 28 -1.07 -10.17 11.21
C VAL A 28 -1.31 -9.12 12.29
N ILE A 29 -2.58 -8.87 12.63
CA ILE A 29 -2.97 -7.90 13.66
C ILE A 29 -2.28 -8.22 14.99
N GLU A 30 -2.35 -9.47 15.44
CA GLU A 30 -1.68 -9.92 16.67
C GLU A 30 -0.17 -9.75 16.62
N THR A 31 0.45 -10.12 15.49
CA THR A 31 1.91 -10.00 15.34
C THR A 31 2.36 -8.54 15.38
N LEU A 32 1.64 -7.64 14.72
CA LEU A 32 1.90 -6.21 14.74
C LEU A 32 1.78 -5.65 16.16
N ALA A 33 0.69 -5.94 16.85
CA ALA A 33 0.46 -5.50 18.24
C ALA A 33 1.56 -6.01 19.19
N LYS A 34 1.93 -7.29 19.10
CA LYS A 34 3.03 -7.89 19.89
C LYS A 34 4.41 -7.27 19.60
N ASN A 35 4.57 -6.57 18.47
CA ASN A 35 5.83 -5.93 18.08
C ASN A 35 5.75 -4.39 18.09
N GLY A 36 4.87 -3.83 18.93
CA GLY A 36 4.86 -2.41 19.27
C GLY A 36 3.90 -1.54 18.46
N VAL A 37 3.22 -2.07 17.42
CA VAL A 37 2.21 -1.30 16.69
C VAL A 37 0.95 -1.20 17.55
N ALA A 38 0.74 -0.03 18.14
CA ALA A 38 -0.37 0.24 19.05
C ALA A 38 -1.54 1.00 18.38
N SER A 39 -1.40 1.34 17.09
CA SER A 39 -2.38 2.14 16.35
C SER A 39 -2.71 1.54 15.00
N PHE A 40 -3.99 1.63 14.59
CA PHE A 40 -4.51 1.00 13.38
C PHE A 40 -5.36 2.00 12.56
N ASP A 41 -5.07 2.12 11.24
CA ASP A 41 -5.94 2.75 10.25
C ASP A 41 -6.98 1.73 9.82
N VAL A 42 -8.25 2.03 10.11
CA VAL A 42 -9.41 1.19 9.77
C VAL A 42 -10.32 1.90 8.78
N ALA A 43 -10.87 1.14 7.84
CA ALA A 43 -11.73 1.65 6.78
C ALA A 43 -13.19 1.19 6.89
N SER A 44 -13.52 0.33 7.85
CA SER A 44 -14.86 -0.25 8.00
C SER A 44 -15.11 -0.78 9.40
N VAL A 45 -16.38 -0.99 9.72
CA VAL A 45 -16.78 -1.62 11.02
C VAL A 45 -16.20 -3.03 11.18
N PRO A 46 -16.20 -3.91 10.17
CA PRO A 46 -15.52 -5.20 10.29
C PRO A 46 -14.04 -5.11 10.65
N GLU A 47 -13.31 -4.13 10.11
CA GLU A 47 -11.92 -3.91 10.49
C GLU A 47 -11.77 -3.40 11.93
N ILE A 48 -12.68 -2.54 12.39
CA ILE A 48 -12.75 -2.08 13.80
C ILE A 48 -12.94 -3.27 14.73
N GLU A 49 -13.93 -4.12 14.44
CA GLU A 49 -14.24 -5.31 15.22
C GLU A 49 -13.06 -6.30 15.28
N LEU A 50 -12.38 -6.46 14.12
CA LEU A 50 -11.19 -7.30 14.03
C LEU A 50 -10.05 -6.78 14.92
N VAL A 51 -9.75 -5.48 14.86
CA VAL A 51 -8.71 -4.87 15.71
C VAL A 51 -9.10 -4.96 17.17
N ALA A 52 -10.35 -4.67 17.52
CA ALA A 52 -10.83 -4.78 18.89
C ALA A 52 -10.68 -6.20 19.47
N GLN A 53 -10.84 -7.22 18.63
CA GLN A 53 -10.73 -8.62 19.02
C GLN A 53 -9.27 -9.08 19.17
N TYR A 54 -8.39 -8.75 18.21
CA TYR A 54 -7.04 -9.32 18.11
C TYR A 54 -5.91 -8.39 18.59
N ALA A 55 -6.21 -7.11 18.79
CA ALA A 55 -5.32 -6.12 19.40
C ALA A 55 -6.08 -5.23 20.39
N PRO A 56 -6.68 -5.82 21.46
CA PRO A 56 -7.51 -5.07 22.40
C PRO A 56 -6.73 -3.93 23.06
N GLY A 57 -7.38 -2.77 23.19
CA GLY A 57 -6.80 -1.56 23.77
C GLY A 57 -5.96 -0.73 22.78
N SER A 58 -5.81 -1.17 21.55
CA SER A 58 -5.15 -0.38 20.51
C SER A 58 -5.97 0.85 20.11
N ARG A 59 -5.28 1.92 19.71
CA ARG A 59 -5.91 3.12 19.15
C ARG A 59 -6.35 2.85 17.71
N MET A 60 -7.57 3.24 17.38
CA MET A 60 -8.09 3.12 16.02
C MET A 60 -8.42 4.49 15.45
N ALA A 61 -8.05 4.72 14.19
CA ALA A 61 -8.43 5.88 13.40
C ALA A 61 -9.27 5.42 12.19
N PHE A 62 -10.50 5.93 12.06
CA PHE A 62 -11.38 5.60 10.95
C PHE A 62 -11.08 6.53 9.77
N MET A 63 -10.03 6.16 9.00
CA MET A 63 -9.44 7.05 8.00
C MET A 63 -10.09 6.99 6.61
N HIS A 64 -11.15 6.19 6.43
CA HIS A 64 -11.96 6.26 5.21
C HIS A 64 -12.76 7.58 5.18
N PRO A 65 -12.57 8.46 4.16
CA PRO A 65 -13.19 9.79 4.15
C PRO A 65 -14.72 9.78 4.06
N VAL A 66 -15.32 8.73 3.53
CA VAL A 66 -16.79 8.61 3.35
C VAL A 66 -17.31 7.41 4.14
N LYS A 67 -18.13 7.66 5.15
CA LYS A 67 -18.63 6.64 6.08
C LYS A 67 -20.15 6.72 6.20
N SER A 68 -20.82 5.60 6.46
CA SER A 68 -22.25 5.64 6.81
C SER A 68 -22.44 6.18 8.23
N ARG A 69 -23.59 6.82 8.51
CA ARG A 69 -23.95 7.29 9.85
C ARG A 69 -23.92 6.16 10.88
N ALA A 70 -24.44 4.99 10.52
CA ALA A 70 -24.44 3.83 11.39
C ALA A 70 -23.01 3.35 11.72
N ALA A 71 -22.09 3.37 10.73
CA ALA A 71 -20.71 3.00 10.96
C ALA A 71 -19.98 4.00 11.88
N ILE A 72 -20.21 5.31 11.72
CA ILE A 72 -19.65 6.34 12.59
C ILE A 72 -20.18 6.17 14.04
N ALA A 73 -21.48 6.03 14.20
CA ALA A 73 -22.09 5.84 15.51
C ALA A 73 -21.55 4.58 16.20
N LYS A 74 -21.51 3.45 15.50
CA LYS A 74 -20.99 2.20 16.05
C LYS A 74 -19.51 2.29 16.42
N ALA A 75 -18.69 2.90 15.56
CA ALA A 75 -17.27 3.12 15.84
C ALA A 75 -17.07 3.95 17.13
N TYR A 76 -17.83 5.02 17.28
CA TYR A 76 -17.71 5.92 18.41
C TYR A 76 -18.30 5.31 19.71
N PHE A 77 -19.58 4.89 19.69
CA PHE A 77 -20.27 4.47 20.91
C PHE A 77 -19.92 3.06 21.37
N ASP A 78 -19.68 2.12 20.43
CA ASP A 78 -19.45 0.72 20.80
C ASP A 78 -17.95 0.39 20.93
N HIS A 79 -17.10 1.12 20.17
CA HIS A 79 -15.66 0.81 20.10
C HIS A 79 -14.74 1.95 20.56
N GLY A 80 -15.28 3.10 20.96
CA GLY A 80 -14.49 4.23 21.48
C GLY A 80 -13.57 4.89 20.43
N VAL A 81 -13.86 4.74 19.14
CA VAL A 81 -13.10 5.40 18.08
C VAL A 81 -13.44 6.89 18.08
N THR A 82 -12.46 7.73 18.36
CA THR A 82 -12.60 9.19 18.38
C THR A 82 -11.96 9.89 17.18
N THR A 83 -11.18 9.18 16.37
CA THR A 83 -10.47 9.75 15.21
C THR A 83 -11.20 9.41 13.91
N PHE A 84 -11.59 10.44 13.16
CA PHE A 84 -12.33 10.29 11.90
C PHE A 84 -11.77 11.20 10.80
N ALA A 85 -11.51 10.61 9.62
CA ALA A 85 -11.16 11.39 8.43
C ALA A 85 -12.41 11.91 7.71
N LEU A 86 -12.23 13.05 7.03
CA LEU A 86 -13.24 13.69 6.20
C LEU A 86 -12.57 14.47 5.05
N ASP A 87 -13.30 14.69 3.98
CA ASP A 87 -12.83 15.51 2.85
C ASP A 87 -13.92 16.44 2.27
N THR A 88 -15.08 16.50 2.94
CA THR A 88 -16.18 17.42 2.59
C THR A 88 -16.87 18.00 3.83
N HIS A 89 -17.59 19.11 3.65
CA HIS A 89 -18.41 19.70 4.70
C HIS A 89 -19.58 18.79 5.13
N GLU A 90 -20.13 18.03 4.19
CA GLU A 90 -21.21 17.09 4.43
C GLU A 90 -20.75 15.92 5.31
N GLU A 91 -19.53 15.44 5.10
CA GLU A 91 -18.97 14.38 5.97
C GLU A 91 -18.66 14.93 7.37
N LEU A 92 -18.14 16.16 7.47
CA LEU A 92 -17.95 16.83 8.77
C LEU A 92 -19.26 16.88 9.55
N GLN A 93 -20.33 17.42 8.93
CA GLN A 93 -21.65 17.49 9.56
C GLN A 93 -22.18 16.12 9.96
N LYS A 94 -22.03 15.13 9.10
CA LYS A 94 -22.43 13.75 9.34
C LYS A 94 -21.73 13.12 10.54
N ILE A 95 -20.41 13.35 10.69
CA ILE A 95 -19.64 12.86 11.84
C ILE A 95 -20.17 13.51 13.14
N LEU A 96 -20.34 14.83 13.16
CA LEU A 96 -20.83 15.53 14.32
C LEU A 96 -22.24 15.07 14.76
N GLU A 97 -23.15 14.89 13.80
CA GLU A 97 -24.50 14.40 14.08
C GLU A 97 -24.50 12.94 14.56
N ALA A 98 -23.75 12.06 13.89
CA ALA A 98 -23.72 10.63 14.18
C ALA A 98 -23.05 10.30 15.52
N THR A 99 -22.16 11.19 16.02
CA THR A 99 -21.53 11.07 17.34
C THR A 99 -22.29 11.83 18.45
N GLY A 100 -23.48 12.41 18.13
CA GLY A 100 -24.25 13.18 19.09
C GLY A 100 -23.63 14.50 19.48
N GLY A 101 -22.79 15.09 18.66
CA GLY A 101 -22.06 16.33 18.94
C GLY A 101 -20.89 16.14 19.91
N ALA A 102 -20.23 15.02 19.85
CA ALA A 102 -19.05 14.68 20.67
C ALA A 102 -17.98 15.77 20.62
N LYS A 103 -17.27 15.99 21.73
CA LYS A 103 -16.28 17.06 21.90
C LYS A 103 -14.84 16.57 21.95
N ASP A 104 -14.66 15.27 22.08
CA ASP A 104 -13.38 14.56 22.18
C ASP A 104 -12.86 14.05 20.83
N LEU A 105 -13.47 14.49 19.71
CA LEU A 105 -13.12 14.01 18.38
C LEU A 105 -11.77 14.56 17.91
N THR A 106 -10.98 13.70 17.31
CA THR A 106 -9.85 14.06 16.43
C THR A 106 -10.35 14.01 14.99
N LEU A 107 -10.44 15.16 14.33
CA LEU A 107 -10.95 15.29 12.97
C LEU A 107 -9.81 15.51 11.98
N MET A 108 -9.65 14.55 11.06
CA MET A 108 -8.56 14.52 10.07
C MET A 108 -9.08 14.97 8.71
N VAL A 109 -8.66 16.15 8.25
CA VAL A 109 -9.02 16.61 6.90
C VAL A 109 -8.08 15.99 5.88
N ARG A 110 -8.63 15.13 5.01
CA ARG A 110 -7.86 14.51 3.95
C ARG A 110 -7.70 15.44 2.77
N LEU A 111 -6.45 15.72 2.41
CA LEU A 111 -6.09 16.60 1.29
C LEU A 111 -5.82 15.77 0.03
N SER A 112 -6.27 16.29 -1.12
CA SER A 112 -5.84 15.82 -2.43
C SER A 112 -4.43 16.35 -2.70
N VAL A 113 -3.49 15.45 -2.95
CA VAL A 113 -2.10 15.79 -3.28
C VAL A 113 -1.67 15.11 -4.57
N SER A 114 -0.63 15.64 -5.22
CA SER A 114 -0.05 15.02 -6.40
C SER A 114 0.54 13.64 -6.06
N ALA A 115 0.21 12.63 -6.85
CA ALA A 115 0.72 11.26 -6.70
C ALA A 115 1.96 11.01 -7.58
N GLU A 116 2.80 12.02 -7.78
CA GLU A 116 4.02 11.88 -8.58
C GLU A 116 4.99 10.86 -7.97
N GLY A 117 5.32 9.84 -8.75
CA GLY A 117 6.24 8.77 -8.31
C GLY A 117 5.57 7.52 -7.76
N ALA A 118 4.24 7.49 -7.60
CA ALA A 118 3.52 6.28 -7.25
C ALA A 118 3.38 5.33 -8.45
N SER A 119 3.58 4.04 -8.23
CA SER A 119 3.30 3.02 -9.24
C SER A 119 1.79 2.80 -9.45
N TYR A 120 0.98 3.16 -8.44
CA TYR A 120 -0.47 3.16 -8.52
C TYR A 120 -1.03 4.43 -7.88
N SER A 121 -1.58 5.32 -8.72
CA SER A 121 -2.20 6.58 -8.27
C SER A 121 -3.54 6.29 -7.59
N LEU A 122 -3.77 6.94 -6.44
CA LEU A 122 -5.04 6.93 -5.71
C LEU A 122 -5.76 8.29 -5.79
N SER A 123 -5.31 9.19 -6.66
CA SER A 123 -5.90 10.51 -6.85
C SER A 123 -7.26 10.45 -7.54
N GLY A 124 -8.11 11.44 -7.27
CA GLY A 124 -9.40 11.63 -7.94
C GLY A 124 -10.62 10.95 -7.29
N LYS A 125 -10.42 10.10 -6.26
CA LYS A 125 -11.54 9.52 -5.50
C LYS A 125 -11.77 10.22 -4.16
N PHE A 126 -10.70 10.55 -3.45
CA PHE A 126 -10.74 11.13 -2.11
C PHE A 126 -9.77 12.28 -1.97
N GLY A 127 -10.08 13.14 -1.01
CA GLY A 127 -9.28 14.29 -0.64
C GLY A 127 -9.87 15.59 -1.17
N VAL A 128 -9.98 16.59 -0.29
CA VAL A 128 -10.43 17.92 -0.67
C VAL A 128 -9.39 18.59 -1.56
N GLU A 129 -9.84 19.21 -2.64
CA GLU A 129 -8.97 19.90 -3.58
C GLU A 129 -8.38 21.19 -2.98
N ALA A 130 -7.20 21.58 -3.46
CA ALA A 130 -6.41 22.67 -2.90
C ALA A 130 -7.16 24.01 -2.80
N HIS A 131 -8.16 24.26 -3.67
CA HIS A 131 -8.93 25.50 -3.67
C HIS A 131 -10.02 25.52 -2.59
N GLU A 132 -10.52 24.38 -2.15
CA GLU A 132 -11.54 24.22 -1.11
C GLU A 132 -10.95 23.88 0.26
N ALA A 133 -9.71 23.37 0.30
CA ALA A 133 -9.07 22.86 1.50
C ALA A 133 -9.05 23.88 2.65
N ALA A 134 -8.77 25.16 2.36
CA ALA A 134 -8.70 26.20 3.39
C ALA A 134 -10.06 26.42 4.06
N ALA A 135 -11.16 26.41 3.31
CA ALA A 135 -12.50 26.58 3.86
C ALA A 135 -12.91 25.39 4.74
N LEU A 136 -12.62 24.18 4.28
CA LEU A 136 -12.91 22.94 5.06
C LEU A 136 -12.07 22.87 6.34
N LEU A 137 -10.77 23.18 6.28
CA LEU A 137 -9.90 23.23 7.46
C LEU A 137 -10.42 24.22 8.50
N LEU A 138 -10.80 25.44 8.08
CA LEU A 138 -11.37 26.45 8.99
C LEU A 138 -12.70 25.99 9.59
N ALA A 139 -13.58 25.38 8.79
CA ALA A 139 -14.84 24.84 9.28
C ALA A 139 -14.63 23.72 10.29
N THR A 140 -13.71 22.79 10.02
CA THR A 140 -13.36 21.68 10.90
C THR A 140 -12.78 22.19 12.22
N ARG A 141 -11.86 23.18 12.19
CA ARG A 141 -11.29 23.79 13.40
C ARG A 141 -12.33 24.46 14.28
N ARG A 142 -13.34 25.09 13.68
CA ARG A 142 -14.45 25.71 14.42
C ARG A 142 -15.42 24.69 15.02
N ALA A 143 -15.56 23.55 14.40
CA ALA A 143 -16.50 22.50 14.79
C ALA A 143 -15.96 21.61 15.92
N THR A 144 -14.65 21.34 15.97
CA THR A 144 -14.07 20.47 17.00
C THR A 144 -13.55 21.24 18.22
N GLN A 145 -13.72 20.63 19.40
CA GLN A 145 -13.06 21.06 20.64
C GLN A 145 -11.86 20.15 20.98
N GLY A 146 -11.74 19.03 20.29
CA GLY A 146 -10.62 18.10 20.34
C GLY A 146 -9.52 18.47 19.33
N LYS A 147 -8.76 17.47 18.92
CA LYS A 147 -7.68 17.62 17.95
C LYS A 147 -8.20 17.77 16.52
N MET A 148 -7.47 18.52 15.72
CA MET A 148 -7.66 18.58 14.27
C MET A 148 -6.33 18.29 13.57
N GLY A 149 -6.38 17.45 12.55
CA GLY A 149 -5.21 17.15 11.75
C GLY A 149 -5.48 17.26 10.25
N VAL A 150 -4.41 17.12 9.50
CA VAL A 150 -4.45 16.93 8.06
C VAL A 150 -3.88 15.58 7.73
N SER A 151 -4.44 14.91 6.73
CA SER A 151 -3.90 13.68 6.17
C SER A 151 -3.82 13.75 4.64
N PHE A 152 -2.94 12.97 4.06
CA PHE A 152 -2.85 12.80 2.61
C PHE A 152 -2.30 11.41 2.27
N HIS A 153 -2.28 11.04 0.99
CA HIS A 153 -1.71 9.79 0.55
C HIS A 153 -1.00 9.99 -0.79
N VAL A 154 0.29 9.69 -0.86
CA VAL A 154 1.14 9.89 -2.05
C VAL A 154 0.94 8.86 -3.16
N GLY A 155 0.01 7.92 -2.98
CA GLY A 155 -0.23 6.79 -3.89
C GLY A 155 0.46 5.51 -3.42
N SER A 156 -0.01 4.34 -3.89
CA SER A 156 0.55 3.04 -3.49
C SER A 156 1.86 2.75 -4.20
N GLN A 157 2.80 2.08 -3.53
CA GLN A 157 4.12 1.76 -4.04
C GLN A 157 4.84 3.03 -4.55
N CYS A 158 5.02 3.99 -3.67
CA CYS A 158 5.69 5.25 -4.02
C CYS A 158 7.20 5.00 -4.20
N MET A 159 7.69 5.16 -5.42
CA MET A 159 9.10 4.90 -5.76
C MET A 159 10.00 6.13 -5.56
N ARG A 160 9.46 7.25 -5.07
CA ARG A 160 10.18 8.51 -4.88
C ARG A 160 9.99 9.04 -3.45
N PRO A 161 10.99 8.97 -2.58
CA PRO A 161 10.91 9.52 -1.23
C PRO A 161 10.47 11.00 -1.19
N THR A 162 10.96 11.80 -2.13
CA THR A 162 10.64 13.25 -2.23
C THR A 162 9.17 13.56 -2.49
N ALA A 163 8.35 12.57 -2.87
CA ALA A 163 6.91 12.74 -3.02
C ALA A 163 6.23 13.09 -1.69
N PHE A 164 6.72 12.52 -0.57
CA PHE A 164 6.24 12.87 0.77
C PHE A 164 6.53 14.33 1.11
N GLN A 165 7.76 14.80 0.90
CA GLN A 165 8.13 16.20 1.12
C GLN A 165 7.29 17.16 0.26
N ALA A 166 7.07 16.82 -1.01
CA ALA A 166 6.24 17.63 -1.91
C ALA A 166 4.78 17.69 -1.45
N ALA A 167 4.21 16.57 -0.97
CA ALA A 167 2.86 16.51 -0.42
C ALA A 167 2.73 17.33 0.88
N MET A 168 3.73 17.22 1.78
CA MET A 168 3.80 18.00 3.02
C MET A 168 3.86 19.52 2.73
N ALA A 169 4.62 19.93 1.72
CA ALA A 169 4.65 21.32 1.28
C ALA A 169 3.28 21.80 0.75
N GLN A 170 2.50 20.92 0.09
CA GLN A 170 1.13 21.23 -0.32
C GLN A 170 0.20 21.38 0.90
N ALA A 171 0.29 20.44 1.86
CA ALA A 171 -0.46 20.51 3.11
C ALA A 171 -0.13 21.76 3.92
N SER A 172 1.15 22.11 4.07
CA SER A 172 1.59 23.34 4.75
C SER A 172 0.97 24.61 4.14
N ARG A 173 0.94 24.70 2.79
CA ARG A 173 0.28 25.83 2.10
C ARG A 173 -1.23 25.90 2.39
N ALA A 174 -1.91 24.76 2.48
CA ALA A 174 -3.34 24.72 2.80
C ALA A 174 -3.60 25.19 4.24
N ILE A 175 -2.80 24.72 5.20
CA ILE A 175 -2.85 25.12 6.62
C ILE A 175 -2.66 26.65 6.77
N VAL A 176 -1.59 27.17 6.17
CA VAL A 176 -1.29 28.62 6.20
C VAL A 176 -2.41 29.44 5.57
N ARG A 177 -2.92 29.02 4.41
CA ARG A 177 -4.05 29.70 3.74
C ARG A 177 -5.33 29.69 4.58
N ALA A 178 -5.58 28.60 5.31
CA ALA A 178 -6.73 28.49 6.21
C ALA A 178 -6.58 29.36 7.48
N GLY A 179 -5.37 29.73 7.84
CA GLY A 179 -5.07 30.47 9.08
C GLY A 179 -5.40 29.66 10.34
N VAL A 180 -5.20 28.35 10.30
CA VAL A 180 -5.49 27.43 11.42
C VAL A 180 -4.22 26.76 11.92
N MET A 181 -4.23 26.34 13.19
CA MET A 181 -3.24 25.42 13.74
C MET A 181 -3.78 24.01 13.66
N VAL A 182 -2.90 23.06 13.30
CA VAL A 182 -3.21 21.63 13.30
C VAL A 182 -2.43 20.93 14.41
N ASP A 183 -3.08 19.97 15.03
CA ASP A 183 -2.51 19.16 16.11
C ASP A 183 -1.83 17.90 15.58
N VAL A 184 -2.16 17.49 14.34
CA VAL A 184 -1.66 16.27 13.71
C VAL A 184 -1.39 16.50 12.23
N VAL A 185 -0.27 15.97 11.76
CA VAL A 185 0.05 15.76 10.32
C VAL A 185 0.23 14.28 10.08
N ASP A 186 -0.64 13.69 9.26
CA ASP A 186 -0.56 12.31 8.85
C ASP A 186 -0.12 12.23 7.39
N VAL A 187 1.04 11.65 7.16
CA VAL A 187 1.62 11.50 5.82
C VAL A 187 1.00 10.34 5.04
N GLY A 188 0.09 9.61 5.66
CA GLY A 188 -0.61 8.47 5.06
C GLY A 188 0.30 7.28 4.78
N GLY A 189 -0.14 6.47 3.84
CA GLY A 189 0.60 5.31 3.34
C GLY A 189 1.38 5.61 2.06
N GLY A 190 1.67 4.52 1.34
CA GLY A 190 2.43 4.59 0.10
C GLY A 190 3.85 4.06 0.21
N PHE A 191 4.32 3.75 1.41
CA PHE A 191 5.63 3.12 1.64
C PHE A 191 5.74 1.83 0.82
N PRO A 192 6.80 1.69 0.01
CA PRO A 192 6.90 0.62 -0.95
C PRO A 192 7.41 -0.69 -0.36
N SER A 193 7.33 -1.74 -1.16
CA SER A 193 8.09 -2.97 -1.01
C SER A 193 8.85 -3.28 -2.31
N VAL A 194 9.72 -4.28 -2.30
CA VAL A 194 10.52 -4.65 -3.47
C VAL A 194 9.79 -5.71 -4.29
N TYR A 195 9.73 -5.51 -5.61
CA TYR A 195 9.20 -6.47 -6.57
C TYR A 195 10.17 -6.60 -7.76
N PRO A 196 10.12 -7.67 -8.55
CA PRO A 196 10.96 -7.80 -9.75
C PRO A 196 10.83 -6.57 -10.65
N GLY A 197 11.95 -5.90 -10.96
CA GLY A 197 11.96 -4.67 -11.76
C GLY A 197 11.47 -3.40 -11.04
N MET A 198 11.02 -3.50 -9.81
CA MET A 198 10.62 -2.37 -8.97
C MET A 198 11.41 -2.39 -7.65
N VAL A 199 12.62 -1.85 -7.69
CA VAL A 199 13.50 -1.73 -6.52
C VAL A 199 13.44 -0.28 -6.03
N PRO A 200 12.73 0.00 -4.93
CA PRO A 200 12.66 1.35 -4.37
C PRO A 200 14.00 1.73 -3.70
N PRO A 201 14.22 3.04 -3.43
CA PRO A 201 15.22 3.49 -2.47
C PRO A 201 15.07 2.83 -1.10
N ASP A 202 16.10 2.92 -0.27
CA ASP A 202 16.06 2.39 1.08
C ASP A 202 14.94 3.05 1.90
N MET A 203 14.32 2.31 2.82
CA MET A 203 13.22 2.82 3.63
C MET A 203 13.62 4.05 4.47
N ALA A 204 14.89 4.14 4.86
CA ALA A 204 15.45 5.30 5.55
C ALA A 204 15.35 6.60 4.72
N ASP A 205 15.50 6.53 3.38
CA ASP A 205 15.39 7.71 2.53
C ASP A 205 13.98 8.31 2.55
N TYR A 206 12.95 7.46 2.75
CA TYR A 206 11.56 7.92 2.91
C TYR A 206 11.38 8.65 4.22
N LEU A 207 11.92 8.12 5.32
CA LEU A 207 11.83 8.75 6.64
C LEU A 207 12.60 10.07 6.65
N ASP A 208 13.80 10.10 6.07
CA ASP A 208 14.58 11.34 5.92
C ASP A 208 13.84 12.42 5.12
N SER A 209 13.11 12.00 4.07
CA SER A 209 12.30 12.93 3.26
C SER A 209 11.10 13.46 4.04
N ILE A 210 10.45 12.61 4.85
CA ILE A 210 9.35 12.99 5.74
C ILE A 210 9.86 13.94 6.83
N ASP A 211 10.95 13.61 7.49
CA ASP A 211 11.55 14.44 8.55
C ASP A 211 11.87 15.87 8.04
N ARG A 212 12.51 15.96 6.87
CA ARG A 212 12.78 17.27 6.23
C ARG A 212 11.50 18.00 5.89
N GLY A 213 10.53 17.28 5.27
CA GLY A 213 9.24 17.88 4.93
C GLY A 213 8.50 18.40 6.15
N PHE A 214 8.53 17.67 7.26
CA PHE A 214 7.88 18.06 8.51
C PHE A 214 8.56 19.27 9.14
N ALA A 215 9.90 19.30 9.17
CA ALA A 215 10.67 20.44 9.66
C ALA A 215 10.43 21.74 8.87
N ASP A 216 10.12 21.60 7.56
CA ASP A 216 9.82 22.75 6.68
C ASP A 216 8.35 23.21 6.80
N MET A 217 7.47 22.47 7.49
CA MET A 217 6.06 22.85 7.64
C MET A 217 5.88 23.99 8.66
N MET A 218 4.90 24.84 8.39
CA MET A 218 4.46 25.90 9.33
C MET A 218 3.42 25.31 10.30
N VAL A 219 3.88 24.48 11.23
CA VAL A 219 3.09 23.84 12.28
C VAL A 219 3.68 24.11 13.66
N HIS A 220 2.93 23.81 14.74
CA HIS A 220 3.42 23.98 16.11
C HIS A 220 4.45 22.91 16.46
N GLU A 221 5.33 23.17 17.44
CA GLU A 221 6.34 22.22 17.91
C GLU A 221 5.73 20.93 18.51
N ASP A 222 4.52 21.03 19.08
CA ASP A 222 3.78 19.90 19.66
C ASP A 222 2.89 19.16 18.62
N THR A 223 2.96 19.53 17.32
CA THR A 223 2.18 18.85 16.28
C THR A 223 2.67 17.41 16.13
N GLU A 224 1.75 16.45 16.26
CA GLU A 224 2.04 15.03 16.12
C GLU A 224 2.26 14.67 14.64
N LEU A 225 3.21 13.77 14.38
CA LEU A 225 3.46 13.20 13.07
C LEU A 225 2.98 11.75 13.05
N TRP A 226 2.12 11.40 12.06
CA TRP A 226 1.59 10.05 11.88
C TRP A 226 1.94 9.52 10.50
N CYS A 227 1.98 8.18 10.37
CA CYS A 227 2.04 7.49 9.08
C CYS A 227 1.15 6.24 9.07
N GLU A 228 0.72 5.82 7.86
CA GLU A 228 -0.20 4.69 7.64
C GLU A 228 0.44 3.59 6.76
N PRO A 229 1.57 2.98 7.15
CA PRO A 229 2.15 1.91 6.36
C PRO A 229 1.24 0.68 6.35
N GLY A 230 0.93 0.18 5.15
CA GLY A 230 0.25 -1.09 4.94
C GLY A 230 1.19 -2.08 4.27
N ARG A 231 1.38 -1.93 2.95
CA ARG A 231 2.23 -2.80 2.12
C ARG A 231 3.62 -3.03 2.72
N ALA A 232 4.31 -1.99 3.13
CA ALA A 232 5.66 -2.09 3.67
C ALA A 232 5.77 -2.97 4.92
N LEU A 233 4.71 -3.10 5.72
CA LEU A 233 4.71 -3.95 6.92
C LEU A 233 4.44 -5.43 6.64
N VAL A 234 3.73 -5.76 5.55
CA VAL A 234 3.19 -7.12 5.39
C VAL A 234 3.45 -7.77 4.04
N ALA A 235 3.92 -7.04 3.01
CA ALA A 235 4.11 -7.62 1.67
C ALA A 235 4.99 -8.88 1.68
N GLU A 236 6.04 -8.88 2.49
CA GLU A 236 7.02 -9.96 2.62
C GLU A 236 6.50 -11.17 3.41
N ALA A 237 5.31 -11.09 3.99
CA ALA A 237 4.83 -12.01 5.01
C ALA A 237 4.18 -13.28 4.46
N SER A 238 3.83 -13.31 3.19
CA SER A 238 3.16 -14.47 2.59
C SER A 238 3.55 -14.69 1.15
N SER A 239 3.53 -15.95 0.75
CA SER A 239 3.49 -16.43 -0.62
C SER A 239 2.23 -17.28 -0.83
N ILE A 240 1.86 -17.52 -2.08
CA ILE A 240 0.87 -18.52 -2.43
C ILE A 240 1.55 -19.63 -3.24
N LEU A 241 1.17 -20.87 -2.96
CA LEU A 241 1.56 -22.03 -3.76
C LEU A 241 0.39 -22.38 -4.68
N THR A 242 0.56 -22.13 -5.98
CA THR A 242 -0.44 -22.43 -7.01
C THR A 242 -0.02 -23.65 -7.82
N LYS A 243 -1.01 -24.39 -8.33
CA LYS A 243 -0.77 -25.55 -9.19
C LYS A 243 -0.98 -25.19 -10.64
N VAL A 244 -0.12 -25.66 -11.52
CA VAL A 244 -0.30 -25.56 -12.97
C VAL A 244 -1.28 -26.64 -13.41
N GLU A 245 -2.47 -26.22 -13.85
CA GLU A 245 -3.52 -27.11 -14.32
C GLU A 245 -3.38 -27.38 -15.84
N LEU A 246 -2.79 -26.44 -16.59
CA LEU A 246 -2.55 -26.59 -18.02
C LEU A 246 -1.47 -25.62 -18.52
N LYS A 247 -0.68 -26.07 -19.52
CA LYS A 247 0.23 -25.20 -20.28
C LYS A 247 -0.21 -25.13 -21.74
N LYS A 248 -0.36 -23.91 -22.27
CA LYS A 248 -0.61 -23.61 -23.68
C LYS A 248 0.42 -22.60 -24.19
N GLY A 249 1.51 -23.10 -24.79
CA GLY A 249 2.60 -22.24 -25.25
C GLY A 249 3.27 -21.49 -24.09
N ASP A 250 3.12 -20.16 -24.07
CA ASP A 250 3.60 -19.26 -23.02
C ASP A 250 2.54 -18.96 -21.91
N ALA A 251 1.36 -19.57 -22.00
CA ALA A 251 0.29 -19.40 -21.05
C ALA A 251 0.22 -20.59 -20.08
N LEU A 252 0.19 -20.28 -18.77
CA LEU A 252 -0.05 -21.25 -17.70
C LEU A 252 -1.42 -20.96 -17.06
N TYR A 253 -2.24 -22.00 -16.94
CA TYR A 253 -3.53 -21.93 -16.26
C TYR A 253 -3.33 -22.48 -14.85
N LEU A 254 -3.67 -21.63 -13.86
CA LEU A 254 -3.43 -21.90 -12.45
C LEU A 254 -4.74 -22.10 -11.69
N ASN A 255 -4.66 -22.70 -10.51
CA ASN A 255 -5.80 -22.87 -9.61
C ASN A 255 -6.08 -21.64 -8.72
N ASP A 256 -5.36 -20.54 -8.90
CA ASP A 256 -5.64 -19.22 -8.32
C ASP A 256 -5.41 -18.12 -9.37
N GLY A 257 -6.00 -16.94 -9.16
CA GLY A 257 -5.97 -15.88 -10.16
C GLY A 257 -6.35 -14.51 -9.61
N SER A 258 -6.82 -13.63 -10.50
CA SER A 258 -7.17 -12.24 -10.18
C SER A 258 -8.33 -12.09 -9.20
N TYR A 259 -9.23 -13.06 -9.14
CA TYR A 259 -10.34 -13.12 -8.19
C TYR A 259 -9.97 -13.76 -6.86
N GLY A 260 -8.78 -14.37 -6.80
CA GLY A 260 -8.13 -14.90 -5.61
C GLY A 260 -7.04 -13.97 -5.10
N SER A 261 -5.83 -14.50 -4.99
CA SER A 261 -4.71 -13.77 -4.37
C SER A 261 -3.90 -12.89 -5.35
N LEU A 262 -4.16 -12.94 -6.67
CA LEU A 262 -3.33 -12.32 -7.70
C LEU A 262 -3.93 -11.03 -8.29
N PHE A 263 -4.74 -10.30 -7.51
CA PHE A 263 -5.39 -9.05 -7.95
C PHE A 263 -4.39 -8.01 -8.48
N ASP A 264 -3.33 -7.71 -7.71
CA ASP A 264 -2.33 -6.72 -8.12
C ASP A 264 -1.55 -7.16 -9.38
N ALA A 265 -1.29 -8.47 -9.55
CA ALA A 265 -0.64 -8.99 -10.75
C ALA A 265 -1.50 -8.83 -12.02
N ALA A 266 -2.82 -8.92 -11.89
CA ALA A 266 -3.78 -8.78 -12.98
C ALA A 266 -4.09 -7.31 -13.30
N HIS A 267 -4.52 -6.54 -12.30
CA HIS A 267 -5.10 -5.20 -12.50
C HIS A 267 -4.06 -4.09 -12.45
N VAL A 268 -3.06 -4.21 -11.59
CA VAL A 268 -1.94 -3.26 -11.53
C VAL A 268 -0.79 -3.70 -12.43
N LYS A 269 -0.81 -4.96 -12.88
CA LYS A 269 0.19 -5.59 -13.77
C LYS A 269 1.58 -5.61 -13.16
N TRP A 270 1.66 -5.76 -11.84
CA TRP A 270 2.95 -5.85 -11.17
C TRP A 270 3.56 -7.23 -11.35
N PRO A 271 4.87 -7.31 -11.59
CA PRO A 271 5.59 -8.57 -11.57
C PRO A 271 5.76 -9.01 -10.11
N PHE A 272 5.44 -10.27 -9.84
CA PHE A 272 5.70 -10.91 -8.56
C PHE A 272 6.86 -11.90 -8.71
N PRO A 273 7.66 -12.11 -7.65
CA PRO A 273 8.69 -13.15 -7.69
C PRO A 273 8.04 -14.53 -7.72
N VAL A 274 8.56 -15.39 -8.57
CA VAL A 274 8.03 -16.75 -8.78
C VAL A 274 9.14 -17.78 -8.68
N LYS A 275 8.78 -18.97 -8.20
CA LYS A 275 9.66 -20.14 -8.12
C LYS A 275 8.89 -21.38 -8.56
N LEU A 276 9.49 -22.17 -9.46
CA LEU A 276 8.90 -23.43 -9.91
C LEU A 276 9.30 -24.55 -8.96
N MET A 277 8.31 -25.33 -8.55
CA MET A 277 8.48 -26.51 -7.71
C MET A 277 7.81 -27.71 -8.35
N ARG A 278 8.41 -28.88 -8.18
CA ARG A 278 7.89 -30.15 -8.70
C ARG A 278 7.80 -31.16 -7.60
N LYS A 279 6.73 -31.96 -7.60
CA LYS A 279 6.58 -33.05 -6.68
C LYS A 279 7.50 -34.21 -7.08
N ASP A 280 8.35 -34.65 -6.13
CA ASP A 280 9.20 -35.84 -6.26
C ASP A 280 8.93 -36.72 -5.04
N GLY A 281 8.17 -37.80 -5.24
CA GLY A 281 7.65 -38.61 -4.14
C GLY A 281 6.74 -37.78 -3.23
N ASP A 282 7.07 -37.70 -1.95
CA ASP A 282 6.36 -36.91 -0.93
C ASP A 282 7.00 -35.53 -0.69
N GLN A 283 8.04 -35.19 -1.44
CA GLN A 283 8.74 -33.89 -1.33
C GLN A 283 8.42 -32.97 -2.51
N ALA A 284 8.53 -31.68 -2.28
CA ALA A 284 8.56 -30.67 -3.34
C ALA A 284 10.01 -30.21 -3.53
N VAL A 285 10.49 -30.26 -4.76
CA VAL A 285 11.86 -29.86 -5.12
C VAL A 285 11.82 -28.64 -6.03
N ASP A 286 12.76 -27.75 -5.86
CA ASP A 286 12.96 -26.61 -6.76
C ASP A 286 13.35 -27.10 -8.16
N VAL A 287 12.71 -26.55 -9.19
CA VAL A 287 13.06 -26.83 -10.58
C VAL A 287 13.93 -25.69 -11.10
N GLU A 288 15.12 -26.01 -11.57
CA GLU A 288 16.05 -25.08 -12.19
C GLU A 288 16.18 -25.35 -13.69
N GLY A 289 16.49 -24.33 -14.47
CA GLY A 289 16.68 -24.47 -15.93
C GLY A 289 16.67 -23.12 -16.65
N PRO A 290 16.80 -23.13 -18.00
CA PRO A 290 16.68 -21.93 -18.81
C PRO A 290 15.33 -21.25 -18.59
N LEU A 291 15.35 -19.94 -18.28
CA LEU A 291 14.14 -19.18 -17.98
C LEU A 291 13.49 -18.69 -19.27
N ARG A 292 12.15 -18.75 -19.31
CA ARG A 292 11.31 -18.15 -20.34
C ARG A 292 10.21 -17.31 -19.70
N PRO A 293 9.70 -16.28 -20.40
CA PRO A 293 8.58 -15.50 -19.92
C PRO A 293 7.26 -16.27 -20.11
N PHE A 294 6.44 -16.27 -19.06
CA PHE A 294 5.09 -16.83 -19.07
C PHE A 294 4.08 -15.76 -18.62
N ARG A 295 2.84 -15.95 -19.01
CA ARG A 295 1.65 -15.26 -18.48
C ARG A 295 0.77 -16.29 -17.80
N PHE A 296 -0.02 -15.82 -16.83
CA PHE A 296 -0.92 -16.68 -16.06
C PHE A 296 -2.37 -16.38 -16.36
N TYR A 297 -3.18 -17.41 -16.37
CA TYR A 297 -4.64 -17.37 -16.34
C TYR A 297 -5.12 -18.03 -15.06
N GLY A 298 -6.08 -17.38 -14.37
CA GLY A 298 -6.73 -17.97 -13.22
C GLY A 298 -7.79 -18.99 -13.60
N PRO A 299 -8.42 -19.63 -12.59
CA PRO A 299 -9.32 -20.74 -12.80
C PRO A 299 -10.74 -20.34 -13.20
N THR A 300 -11.10 -19.05 -13.14
CA THR A 300 -12.48 -18.62 -13.35
C THR A 300 -12.87 -18.59 -14.83
N CYS A 301 -14.17 -18.54 -15.09
CA CYS A 301 -14.69 -18.43 -16.47
C CYS A 301 -14.51 -17.03 -17.08
N ASP A 302 -14.07 -16.05 -16.29
CA ASP A 302 -13.95 -14.68 -16.76
C ASP A 302 -12.63 -14.48 -17.52
N SER A 303 -12.71 -13.87 -18.70
CA SER A 303 -11.53 -13.58 -19.53
C SER A 303 -10.58 -12.54 -18.95
N ILE A 304 -11.04 -11.73 -17.96
CA ILE A 304 -10.17 -10.79 -17.23
C ILE A 304 -9.35 -11.46 -16.13
N ASP A 305 -9.60 -12.73 -15.83
CA ASP A 305 -8.79 -13.52 -14.91
C ASP A 305 -7.45 -13.88 -15.54
N HIS A 306 -6.67 -12.84 -15.81
CA HIS A 306 -5.42 -12.86 -16.57
C HIS A 306 -4.37 -11.96 -15.95
N MET A 307 -3.22 -12.55 -15.64
CA MET A 307 -2.02 -11.88 -15.16
C MET A 307 -0.98 -11.86 -16.28
N PRO A 308 -0.75 -10.69 -16.92
CA PRO A 308 0.04 -10.60 -18.16
C PRO A 308 1.53 -10.89 -17.95
N GLY A 309 2.06 -10.76 -16.76
CA GLY A 309 3.48 -10.96 -16.44
C GLY A 309 4.38 -9.88 -17.06
N PRO A 310 5.61 -10.24 -17.52
CA PRO A 310 6.14 -11.61 -17.66
C PRO A 310 6.55 -12.25 -16.31
N PHE A 311 6.21 -13.53 -16.14
CA PHE A 311 6.71 -14.36 -15.05
C PHE A 311 7.80 -15.26 -15.58
N TRP A 312 9.00 -15.15 -15.05
CA TRP A 312 10.16 -15.89 -15.55
C TRP A 312 10.30 -17.22 -14.82
N LEU A 313 10.02 -18.31 -15.52
CA LEU A 313 10.07 -19.68 -15.01
C LEU A 313 10.91 -20.58 -15.93
N PRO A 314 11.44 -21.70 -15.42
CA PRO A 314 12.05 -22.73 -16.24
C PRO A 314 11.15 -23.16 -17.40
N GLU A 315 11.74 -23.30 -18.61
CA GLU A 315 10.98 -23.61 -19.84
C GLU A 315 10.29 -24.96 -19.82
N ASP A 316 10.76 -25.90 -18.99
CA ASP A 316 10.22 -27.25 -18.84
C ASP A 316 9.01 -27.33 -17.89
N VAL A 317 8.47 -26.16 -17.42
CA VAL A 317 7.24 -26.12 -16.64
C VAL A 317 6.11 -26.89 -17.33
N ARG A 318 5.36 -27.69 -16.57
CA ARG A 318 4.32 -28.59 -17.10
C ARG A 318 3.13 -28.70 -16.15
N GLU A 319 2.04 -29.27 -16.64
CA GLU A 319 0.89 -29.63 -15.83
C GLU A 319 1.30 -30.46 -14.61
N GLY A 320 0.72 -30.14 -13.46
CA GLY A 320 1.00 -30.79 -12.18
C GLY A 320 2.18 -30.18 -11.40
N ASP A 321 2.99 -29.30 -12.02
CA ASP A 321 3.98 -28.52 -11.29
C ASP A 321 3.31 -27.47 -10.39
N TYR A 322 4.06 -26.95 -9.43
CA TYR A 322 3.62 -25.89 -8.54
C TYR A 322 4.46 -24.62 -8.74
N ILE A 323 3.80 -23.50 -8.60
CA ILE A 323 4.47 -22.19 -8.65
C ILE A 323 4.23 -21.51 -7.31
N GLU A 324 5.32 -21.25 -6.58
CA GLU A 324 5.29 -20.36 -5.45
C GLU A 324 5.39 -18.92 -5.97
N ILE A 325 4.43 -18.06 -5.58
CA ILE A 325 4.38 -16.65 -5.91
C ILE A 325 4.52 -15.88 -4.61
N GLY A 326 5.64 -15.19 -4.43
CA GLY A 326 5.99 -14.48 -3.21
C GLY A 326 5.44 -13.06 -3.14
N MET A 327 5.69 -12.38 -2.02
CA MET A 327 5.35 -10.96 -1.80
C MET A 327 3.84 -10.67 -1.81
N LEU A 328 3.01 -11.64 -1.46
CA LEU A 328 1.55 -11.55 -1.45
C LEU A 328 0.95 -11.26 -0.05
N GLY A 329 1.78 -10.90 0.91
CA GLY A 329 1.32 -10.52 2.24
C GLY A 329 0.48 -9.23 2.26
N ALA A 330 0.58 -8.38 1.23
CA ALA A 330 -0.26 -7.21 1.05
C ALA A 330 -1.20 -7.39 -0.14
N TYR A 331 -2.49 -7.14 0.06
CA TYR A 331 -3.54 -7.19 -0.97
C TYR A 331 -3.67 -8.53 -1.71
N GLY A 332 -3.14 -9.61 -1.14
CA GLY A 332 -3.39 -10.97 -1.58
C GLY A 332 -4.75 -11.46 -1.02
N VAL A 333 -4.72 -12.09 0.16
CA VAL A 333 -5.93 -12.63 0.81
C VAL A 333 -7.06 -11.60 0.95
N ALA A 334 -6.71 -10.33 1.21
CA ALA A 334 -7.68 -9.24 1.37
C ALA A 334 -8.55 -8.98 0.12
N MET A 335 -8.08 -9.37 -1.06
CA MET A 335 -8.78 -9.14 -2.34
C MET A 335 -9.53 -10.35 -2.85
N ASN A 336 -9.47 -11.49 -2.17
CA ASN A 336 -10.11 -12.74 -2.58
C ASN A 336 -11.64 -12.64 -2.52
N THR A 337 -12.31 -12.92 -3.63
CA THR A 337 -13.77 -12.79 -3.79
C THR A 337 -14.52 -14.13 -3.75
N ARG A 338 -13.81 -15.26 -3.85
CA ARG A 338 -14.38 -16.61 -4.01
C ARG A 338 -15.30 -16.77 -5.23
N PHE A 339 -15.09 -15.97 -6.26
CA PHE A 339 -15.89 -16.06 -7.50
C PHE A 339 -15.73 -17.46 -8.14
N ASN A 340 -16.82 -18.01 -8.67
CA ASN A 340 -16.95 -19.39 -9.19
C ASN A 340 -16.62 -20.50 -8.16
N GLY A 341 -16.49 -20.17 -6.87
CA GLY A 341 -16.11 -21.14 -5.82
C GLY A 341 -14.60 -21.39 -5.73
N PHE A 342 -13.78 -20.60 -6.43
CA PHE A 342 -12.31 -20.65 -6.31
C PHE A 342 -11.80 -19.71 -5.22
N GLY A 343 -10.52 -19.85 -4.84
CA GLY A 343 -9.84 -18.96 -3.89
C GLY A 343 -9.83 -19.46 -2.45
N ASP A 344 -10.30 -20.68 -2.18
CA ASP A 344 -10.06 -21.32 -0.88
C ASP A 344 -8.63 -21.86 -0.85
N ALA A 345 -7.84 -21.36 0.11
CA ALA A 345 -6.47 -21.79 0.34
C ALA A 345 -6.26 -22.10 1.83
N GLU A 346 -5.56 -23.20 2.09
CA GLU A 346 -5.07 -23.49 3.43
C GLU A 346 -3.88 -22.60 3.75
N THR A 347 -3.90 -21.98 4.93
CA THR A 347 -2.80 -21.13 5.40
C THR A 347 -1.94 -21.93 6.38
N VAL A 348 -0.67 -22.06 6.04
CA VAL A 348 0.34 -22.74 6.88
C VAL A 348 1.47 -21.78 7.23
N ALA A 349 1.98 -21.88 8.46
CA ALA A 349 3.18 -21.15 8.86
C ALA A 349 4.42 -21.87 8.35
N VAL A 350 5.36 -21.12 7.76
CA VAL A 350 6.64 -21.60 7.27
C VAL A 350 7.80 -20.80 7.90
N GLU A 351 8.99 -21.38 7.92
CA GLU A 351 10.20 -20.78 8.53
C GLU A 351 11.18 -20.23 7.50
N ASP A 352 10.88 -20.35 6.21
CA ASP A 352 11.73 -19.87 5.13
C ASP A 352 11.72 -18.36 4.99
N ALA A 353 12.79 -17.82 4.39
CA ALA A 353 12.93 -16.40 4.15
C ALA A 353 12.02 -15.94 3.01
N PRO A 354 11.51 -14.69 3.03
CA PRO A 354 10.75 -14.12 1.93
C PRO A 354 11.59 -14.08 0.65
N MET A 355 10.94 -14.17 -0.51
CA MET A 355 11.63 -14.13 -1.81
C MET A 355 12.32 -12.80 -2.09
N ALA A 356 11.86 -11.71 -1.50
CA ALA A 356 12.46 -10.39 -1.56
C ALA A 356 12.21 -9.65 -0.23
N SER A 357 13.09 -8.71 0.14
CA SER A 357 12.94 -7.97 1.39
C SER A 357 13.51 -6.56 1.31
N MET A 358 12.78 -5.60 1.90
CA MET A 358 13.24 -4.25 2.20
C MET A 358 14.02 -4.19 3.52
N PHE A 359 13.96 -5.23 4.35
CA PHE A 359 14.48 -5.26 5.72
C PHE A 359 15.62 -6.28 5.90
N GLY A 360 16.23 -6.69 4.78
CA GLY A 360 17.40 -7.59 4.82
C GLY A 360 17.10 -9.05 5.15
N LEU A 361 15.85 -9.49 4.97
CA LEU A 361 15.41 -10.87 5.26
C LEU A 361 15.47 -11.80 4.05
N ALA A 362 15.68 -11.29 2.84
CA ALA A 362 15.60 -12.07 1.62
C ALA A 362 16.62 -13.19 1.56
N GLY A 363 16.17 -14.41 1.29
CA GLY A 363 17.01 -15.58 1.06
C GLY A 363 17.62 -15.62 -0.36
N ARG A 364 17.00 -14.96 -1.34
CA ARG A 364 17.46 -14.92 -2.74
C ARG A 364 17.44 -13.51 -3.31
N THR A 365 18.45 -13.17 -4.11
CA THR A 365 18.44 -11.97 -4.94
C THR A 365 17.59 -12.23 -6.17
N ILE A 366 16.52 -11.44 -6.37
CA ILE A 366 15.72 -11.50 -7.60
C ILE A 366 16.57 -10.92 -8.73
N ARG A 367 17.07 -11.79 -9.62
CA ARG A 367 17.82 -11.39 -10.81
C ARG A 367 16.91 -11.46 -12.02
N LEU A 368 16.68 -10.32 -12.66
CA LEU A 368 16.06 -10.30 -13.99
C LEU A 368 17.04 -10.83 -15.05
N PRO A 369 16.55 -11.52 -16.09
CA PRO A 369 17.38 -11.88 -17.23
C PRO A 369 18.08 -10.66 -17.84
N ARG A 370 19.31 -10.84 -18.33
CA ARG A 370 20.17 -9.75 -18.83
C ARG A 370 19.53 -8.91 -19.93
N GLU A 371 18.66 -9.48 -20.75
CA GLU A 371 17.95 -8.75 -21.83
C GLU A 371 17.00 -7.68 -21.27
N GLN A 372 16.32 -7.95 -20.19
CA GLN A 372 15.39 -7.00 -19.54
C GLN A 372 16.14 -5.87 -18.85
N GLN A 373 17.28 -6.17 -18.22
CA GLN A 373 18.17 -5.15 -17.65
C GLN A 373 18.68 -4.18 -18.72
N GLN A 374 19.07 -4.67 -19.92
CA GLN A 374 19.54 -3.82 -21.02
C GLN A 374 18.42 -2.98 -21.64
N GLU A 375 17.18 -3.47 -21.66
CA GLU A 375 16.03 -2.72 -22.19
C GLU A 375 15.61 -1.60 -21.23
N ASP A 376 15.65 -1.85 -19.94
CA ASP A 376 15.37 -0.85 -18.91
C ASP A 376 16.48 0.20 -18.83
N GLU A 377 17.73 -0.17 -18.92
CA GLU A 377 18.86 0.77 -19.04
C GLU A 377 18.75 1.63 -20.32
N ARG A 378 18.33 1.05 -21.45
CA ARG A 378 18.10 1.81 -22.71
C ARG A 378 16.92 2.77 -22.60
N LYS A 379 15.85 2.42 -21.87
CA LYS A 379 14.73 3.31 -21.59
C LYS A 379 15.16 4.50 -20.73
N VAL A 380 15.94 4.26 -19.69
CA VAL A 380 16.49 5.31 -18.81
C VAL A 380 17.38 6.27 -19.58
N VAL A 381 18.28 5.77 -20.44
CA VAL A 381 19.15 6.59 -21.28
C VAL A 381 18.37 7.41 -22.31
N ARG A 382 17.25 6.89 -22.86
CA ARG A 382 16.39 7.66 -23.79
C ARG A 382 15.63 8.79 -23.10
N LEU A 383 15.24 8.64 -21.85
CA LEU A 383 14.55 9.66 -21.06
C LEU A 383 15.50 10.78 -20.59
N SER A 384 16.80 10.48 -20.45
CA SER A 384 17.80 11.43 -19.96
C SER A 384 18.47 12.31 -21.04
N ARG A 385 18.18 12.10 -22.34
CA ARG A 385 18.70 12.96 -23.41
C ARG A 385 17.80 14.16 -23.64
N PRO A 386 18.25 15.41 -23.40
CA PRO A 386 17.49 16.60 -23.75
C PRO A 386 17.35 16.67 -25.27
N LYS A 387 16.13 16.94 -25.76
CA LYS A 387 15.88 17.22 -27.19
C LYS A 387 16.72 18.41 -27.60
N GLY A 388 17.76 18.19 -28.42
CA GLY A 388 18.58 19.23 -28.99
C GLY A 388 17.72 20.22 -29.78
N ARG A 389 17.83 21.51 -29.44
CA ARG A 389 17.23 22.60 -30.20
C ARG A 389 17.81 22.56 -31.63
N ALA A 390 16.98 22.26 -32.62
CA ALA A 390 17.31 22.43 -34.02
C ALA A 390 17.54 23.94 -34.27
N GLY A 391 18.80 24.30 -34.52
CA GLY A 391 19.19 25.66 -34.89
C GLY A 391 18.61 26.01 -36.24
N LYS A 392 17.70 26.99 -36.31
CA LYS A 392 17.31 27.61 -37.58
C LYS A 392 18.44 28.49 -38.07
N SER A 393 19.17 28.05 -39.08
CA SER A 393 20.09 28.90 -39.84
C SER A 393 19.28 29.95 -40.63
N ARG A 394 19.37 31.21 -40.23
CA ARG A 394 18.95 32.34 -41.09
C ARG A 394 19.98 32.54 -42.21
N ARG A 395 19.64 32.18 -43.43
CA ARG A 395 20.32 32.77 -44.62
C ARG A 395 19.71 34.15 -44.89
N ARG A 396 20.58 35.16 -44.84
CA ARG A 396 20.29 36.47 -45.40
C ARG A 396 20.41 36.39 -46.93
N ARG A 397 19.43 36.90 -47.62
CA ARG A 397 19.51 37.85 -48.72
C ARG A 397 18.28 38.72 -48.72
#